data_1175534fafed42ee665c7dc651580808
#
_entry.id   1175534fafed42ee665c7dc651580808
#
_cell.length_a   1.000
_cell.length_b   1.000
_cell.length_c   1.000
_cell.angle_alpha   90.00
_cell.angle_beta   90.00
_cell.angle_gamma   90.00
#
_symmetry.space_group_name_H-M   'P 1'
#
loop_
_entity.id
_entity.type
_entity.pdbx_description
1 polymer ?
#
loop_
_entity_poly.entity_id
_entity_poly.type
_entity_poly.pdbx_seq_one_letter_code
_entity_poly.pdbx_strand_id
1 'polypeptide(L)'
;MSLDARRLLRNVGSTTSLRLASALVSFAVFVFLARHWPQSVLGEFTTLLAYHTILMQMPMLGLHVPLVRDIVQRPEILEDVVVNSTLLTLVVSCVLALIVGLIGQLGYPVSMRPAFWLVGLSLVPSAFVCVAETVLIARERIGFIALINGLEVAFRALGWTLVITAGGGLTAAAWVLVAGRVGAVVVYAAAGGIRPAVRIGRMSAGTLRWMLALVPTFFGIHLVTALLGRIDFVALSVLGTLDDVGMYSAPYKLYESAMMLPNIVVVVLYPPLSRLFGGEEGRFEALARQLCRACLLIGLPCSVGLAVMAEPLIVALYGQRFASAAPVLVLLAFVPPLIAMDYVFAISLHASHKQSRDLRVWLGALATYVVTLVLFVPRFGYVGAAMATALTGVAQVTARYYVVRREIGFAGMAGLLAPPVVAAVVMGVVAIGVSSQLPRALALLTAGATFIAVLIAIRGVTAAELRLLRGVLVPAPRLGP
;
A
#
# COMPACT_ATOMS: atom_id res chain seq x y z
N MET A 1 31.28 5.21 11.19
CA MET A 1 30.07 4.41 10.83
C MET A 1 30.45 2.95 11.06
N SER A 2 29.83 2.27 12.04
CA SER A 2 30.14 0.87 12.37
C SER A 2 29.86 -0.06 11.16
N LEU A 3 30.56 -1.20 11.09
CA LEU A 3 30.36 -2.21 10.03
C LEU A 3 28.89 -2.64 9.92
N ASP A 4 28.17 -2.66 11.04
CA ASP A 4 26.74 -2.98 11.12
C ASP A 4 25.85 -1.92 10.46
N ALA A 5 26.18 -0.63 10.60
CA ALA A 5 25.43 0.45 9.95
C ALA A 5 25.58 0.42 8.42
N ARG A 6 26.76 0.04 7.90
CA ARG A 6 26.97 -0.13 6.45
C ARG A 6 26.24 -1.34 5.90
N ARG A 7 26.17 -2.45 6.63
CA ARG A 7 25.38 -3.64 6.26
C ARG A 7 23.89 -3.34 6.26
N LEU A 8 23.39 -2.65 7.28
CA LEU A 8 22.00 -2.22 7.38
C LEU A 8 21.61 -1.30 6.21
N LEU A 9 22.40 -0.27 5.92
CA LEU A 9 22.14 0.64 4.80
C LEU A 9 22.17 -0.07 3.43
N ARG A 10 23.07 -1.01 3.23
CA ARG A 10 23.15 -1.81 2.02
C ARG A 10 21.93 -2.73 1.87
N ASN A 11 21.49 -3.37 2.96
CA ASN A 11 20.31 -4.25 2.94
C ASN A 11 19.01 -3.46 2.73
N VAL A 12 18.86 -2.30 3.36
CA VAL A 12 17.71 -1.40 3.14
C VAL A 12 17.72 -0.86 1.71
N GLY A 13 18.88 -0.44 1.20
CA GLY A 13 19.00 0.06 -0.18
C GLY A 13 18.67 -1.01 -1.22
N SER A 14 19.19 -2.24 -1.06
CA SER A 14 18.90 -3.34 -2.00
C SER A 14 17.44 -3.80 -1.94
N THR A 15 16.82 -3.87 -0.78
CA THR A 15 15.39 -4.22 -0.65
C THR A 15 14.49 -3.14 -1.22
N THR A 16 14.83 -1.86 -1.06
CA THR A 16 14.05 -0.75 -1.62
C THR A 16 14.16 -0.72 -3.14
N SER A 17 15.35 -0.93 -3.72
CA SER A 17 15.51 -0.99 -5.18
C SER A 17 14.79 -2.17 -5.81
N LEU A 18 14.79 -3.36 -5.18
CA LEU A 18 14.02 -4.51 -5.63
C LEU A 18 12.51 -4.25 -5.58
N ARG A 19 12.01 -3.60 -4.53
CA ARG A 19 10.59 -3.20 -4.44
C ARG A 19 10.19 -2.21 -5.52
N LEU A 20 11.04 -1.21 -5.80
CA LEU A 20 10.84 -0.25 -6.88
C LEU A 20 10.81 -0.94 -8.25
N ALA A 21 11.76 -1.81 -8.53
CA ALA A 21 11.80 -2.58 -9.77
C ALA A 21 10.53 -3.45 -9.92
N SER A 22 10.11 -4.14 -8.86
CA SER A 22 8.89 -4.95 -8.86
C SER A 22 7.63 -4.11 -9.11
N ALA A 23 7.55 -2.90 -8.55
CA ALA A 23 6.44 -2.00 -8.77
C ALA A 23 6.40 -1.48 -10.22
N LEU A 24 7.55 -1.13 -10.79
CA LEU A 24 7.67 -0.72 -12.20
C LEU A 24 7.27 -1.86 -13.15
N VAL A 25 7.73 -3.08 -12.90
CA VAL A 25 7.33 -4.27 -13.67
C VAL A 25 5.82 -4.49 -13.56
N SER A 26 5.27 -4.47 -12.35
CA SER A 26 3.82 -4.62 -12.13
C SER A 26 3.02 -3.53 -12.83
N PHE A 27 3.51 -2.28 -12.82
CA PHE A 27 2.89 -1.17 -13.52
C PHE A 27 2.91 -1.37 -15.04
N ALA A 28 4.07 -1.70 -15.62
CA ALA A 28 4.23 -1.92 -17.05
C ALA A 28 3.32 -3.04 -17.57
N VAL A 29 3.27 -4.16 -16.82
CA VAL A 29 2.37 -5.28 -17.16
C VAL A 29 0.91 -4.88 -17.07
N PHE A 30 0.53 -4.10 -16.05
CA PHE A 30 -0.84 -3.62 -15.96
C PHE A 30 -1.22 -2.71 -17.14
N VAL A 31 -0.32 -1.82 -17.55
CA VAL A 31 -0.51 -0.99 -18.78
C VAL A 31 -0.69 -1.89 -20.00
N PHE A 32 0.12 -2.93 -20.13
CA PHE A 32 0.00 -3.88 -21.23
C PHE A 32 -1.36 -4.61 -21.22
N LEU A 33 -1.79 -5.13 -20.05
CA LEU A 33 -3.10 -5.74 -19.85
C LEU A 33 -4.24 -4.79 -20.23
N ALA A 34 -4.20 -3.56 -19.70
CA ALA A 34 -5.23 -2.57 -19.95
C ALA A 34 -5.32 -2.15 -21.43
N ARG A 35 -4.24 -2.25 -22.20
CA ARG A 35 -4.26 -1.97 -23.65
C ARG A 35 -4.84 -3.10 -24.49
N HIS A 36 -4.69 -4.36 -24.06
CA HIS A 36 -5.05 -5.52 -24.89
C HIS A 36 -6.41 -6.12 -24.50
N TRP A 37 -6.81 -6.05 -23.24
CA TRP A 37 -8.07 -6.59 -22.78
C TRP A 37 -9.22 -5.58 -22.87
N PRO A 38 -10.47 -6.05 -23.14
CA PRO A 38 -11.68 -5.24 -22.94
C PRO A 38 -11.78 -4.76 -21.50
N GLN A 39 -12.52 -3.66 -21.28
CA GLN A 39 -12.71 -3.07 -19.94
C GLN A 39 -13.36 -4.07 -18.96
N SER A 40 -14.35 -4.83 -19.41
CA SER A 40 -15.00 -5.86 -18.61
C SER A 40 -14.05 -6.96 -18.14
N VAL A 41 -13.20 -7.49 -19.05
CA VAL A 41 -12.21 -8.53 -18.72
C VAL A 41 -11.15 -8.01 -17.78
N LEU A 42 -10.72 -6.76 -17.97
CA LEU A 42 -9.81 -6.08 -17.05
C LEU A 42 -10.46 -5.92 -15.67
N GLY A 43 -11.76 -5.60 -15.63
CA GLY A 43 -12.56 -5.51 -14.40
C GLY A 43 -12.71 -6.86 -13.70
N GLU A 44 -13.00 -7.92 -14.43
CA GLU A 44 -13.02 -9.30 -13.91
C GLU A 44 -11.66 -9.67 -13.28
N PHE A 45 -10.57 -9.41 -14.00
CA PHE A 45 -9.22 -9.71 -13.53
C PHE A 45 -8.84 -8.90 -12.28
N THR A 46 -9.12 -7.60 -12.27
CA THR A 46 -8.80 -6.74 -11.11
C THR A 46 -9.66 -7.06 -9.90
N THR A 47 -10.92 -7.48 -10.10
CA THR A 47 -11.77 -8.03 -9.04
C THR A 47 -11.13 -9.28 -8.41
N LEU A 48 -10.70 -10.24 -9.23
CA LEU A 48 -9.98 -11.42 -8.73
C LEU A 48 -8.70 -11.07 -7.98
N LEU A 49 -7.93 -10.10 -8.49
CA LEU A 49 -6.72 -9.63 -7.81
C LEU A 49 -7.04 -8.95 -6.48
N ALA A 50 -8.16 -8.24 -6.36
CA ALA A 50 -8.59 -7.63 -5.11
C ALA A 50 -8.89 -8.69 -4.05
N TYR A 51 -9.71 -9.71 -4.39
CA TYR A 51 -9.94 -10.85 -3.51
C TYR A 51 -8.65 -11.58 -3.15
N HIS A 52 -7.82 -11.89 -4.14
CA HIS A 52 -6.53 -12.52 -3.90
C HIS A 52 -5.66 -11.71 -2.92
N THR A 53 -5.55 -10.39 -3.12
CA THR A 53 -4.72 -9.51 -2.28
C THR A 53 -5.22 -9.42 -0.84
N ILE A 54 -6.55 -9.33 -0.63
CA ILE A 54 -7.15 -9.32 0.69
C ILE A 54 -6.90 -10.67 1.38
N LEU A 55 -7.23 -11.77 0.70
CA LEU A 55 -7.20 -13.10 1.28
C LEU A 55 -5.77 -13.61 1.52
N MET A 56 -4.80 -13.19 0.71
CA MET A 56 -3.39 -13.54 0.90
C MET A 56 -2.81 -13.05 2.24
N GLN A 57 -3.40 -12.03 2.83
CA GLN A 57 -2.97 -11.50 4.12
C GLN A 57 -3.58 -12.25 5.31
N MET A 58 -4.61 -13.09 5.09
CA MET A 58 -5.38 -13.73 6.16
C MET A 58 -4.80 -15.04 6.72
N PRO A 59 -4.07 -15.89 5.97
CA PRO A 59 -3.67 -17.24 6.45
C PRO A 59 -2.96 -17.23 7.80
N MET A 60 -2.09 -16.24 8.04
CA MET A 60 -1.32 -16.12 9.29
C MET A 60 -2.11 -15.44 10.41
N LEU A 61 -3.36 -14.99 10.18
CA LEU A 61 -4.21 -14.31 11.18
C LEU A 61 -3.51 -13.16 11.92
N GLY A 62 -2.59 -12.44 11.25
CA GLY A 62 -1.80 -11.38 11.86
C GLY A 62 -0.70 -11.83 12.82
N LEU A 63 -0.50 -13.13 13.01
CA LEU A 63 0.44 -13.69 13.98
C LEU A 63 1.92 -13.51 13.61
N HIS A 64 2.25 -13.12 12.38
CA HIS A 64 3.64 -12.97 11.95
C HIS A 64 4.46 -12.04 12.88
N VAL A 65 3.90 -10.93 13.34
CA VAL A 65 4.61 -9.98 14.22
C VAL A 65 4.94 -10.57 15.59
N PRO A 66 3.96 -11.09 16.37
CA PRO A 66 4.27 -11.69 17.66
C PRO A 66 5.14 -12.94 17.54
N LEU A 67 4.95 -13.78 16.52
CA LEU A 67 5.75 -14.99 16.35
C LEU A 67 7.21 -14.68 16.03
N VAL A 68 7.50 -13.68 15.17
CA VAL A 68 8.87 -13.22 14.92
C VAL A 68 9.54 -12.78 16.23
N ARG A 69 8.86 -11.95 17.03
CA ARG A 69 9.38 -11.49 18.32
C ARG A 69 9.70 -12.65 19.24
N ASP A 70 8.76 -13.58 19.39
CA ASP A 70 8.87 -14.67 20.35
C ASP A 70 9.90 -15.72 19.92
N ILE A 71 10.06 -15.98 18.60
CA ILE A 71 11.14 -16.82 18.05
C ILE A 71 12.52 -16.20 18.31
N VAL A 72 12.67 -14.88 18.15
CA VAL A 72 13.95 -14.18 18.41
C VAL A 72 14.31 -14.24 19.89
N GLN A 73 13.33 -14.08 20.78
CA GLN A 73 13.55 -14.11 22.24
C GLN A 73 13.76 -15.51 22.78
N ARG A 74 13.15 -16.54 22.17
CA ARG A 74 13.15 -17.95 22.60
C ARG A 74 13.36 -18.86 21.40
N PRO A 75 14.59 -19.02 20.90
CA PRO A 75 14.88 -19.83 19.70
C PRO A 75 14.46 -21.30 19.82
N GLU A 76 14.38 -21.83 21.05
CA GLU A 76 13.99 -23.20 21.36
C GLU A 76 12.54 -23.54 20.97
N ILE A 77 11.64 -22.54 20.89
CA ILE A 77 10.25 -22.77 20.48
C ILE A 77 10.06 -22.82 18.95
N LEU A 78 11.13 -22.59 18.17
CA LEU A 78 11.05 -22.44 16.72
C LEU A 78 10.34 -23.63 16.05
N GLU A 79 10.74 -24.86 16.38
CA GLU A 79 10.17 -26.06 15.75
C GLU A 79 8.67 -26.19 16.06
N ASP A 80 8.27 -26.00 17.29
CA ASP A 80 6.87 -26.08 17.72
C ASP A 80 6.02 -24.98 17.07
N VAL A 81 6.54 -23.75 16.99
CA VAL A 81 5.86 -22.63 16.33
C VAL A 81 5.70 -22.91 14.85
N VAL A 82 6.73 -23.43 14.16
CA VAL A 82 6.66 -23.71 12.72
C VAL A 82 5.64 -24.80 12.44
N VAL A 83 5.61 -25.90 13.20
CA VAL A 83 4.64 -26.99 13.02
C VAL A 83 3.21 -26.50 13.25
N ASN A 84 2.95 -25.85 14.38
CA ASN A 84 1.60 -25.40 14.73
C ASN A 84 1.12 -24.27 13.82
N SER A 85 2.00 -23.31 13.44
CA SER A 85 1.64 -22.26 12.50
C SER A 85 1.37 -22.79 11.09
N THR A 86 2.13 -23.80 10.61
CA THR A 86 1.87 -24.43 9.31
C THR A 86 0.50 -25.09 9.29
N LEU A 87 0.14 -25.84 10.32
CA LEU A 87 -1.18 -26.45 10.40
C LEU A 87 -2.29 -25.39 10.45
N LEU A 88 -2.14 -24.40 11.34
CA LEU A 88 -3.13 -23.32 11.50
C LEU A 88 -3.33 -22.57 10.19
N THR A 89 -2.25 -22.14 9.54
CA THR A 89 -2.32 -21.40 8.27
C THR A 89 -2.89 -22.26 7.15
N LEU A 90 -2.60 -23.56 7.11
CA LEU A 90 -3.15 -24.49 6.12
C LEU A 90 -4.66 -24.62 6.30
N VAL A 91 -5.14 -24.86 7.52
CA VAL A 91 -6.58 -24.94 7.81
C VAL A 91 -7.28 -23.66 7.44
N VAL A 92 -6.73 -22.50 7.86
CA VAL A 92 -7.29 -21.18 7.50
C VAL A 92 -7.30 -20.98 5.98
N SER A 93 -6.23 -21.33 5.28
CA SER A 93 -6.16 -21.23 3.82
C SER A 93 -7.20 -22.10 3.12
N CYS A 94 -7.42 -23.33 3.60
CA CYS A 94 -8.45 -24.20 3.03
C CYS A 94 -9.87 -23.64 3.25
N VAL A 95 -10.14 -23.11 4.45
CA VAL A 95 -11.42 -22.46 4.75
C VAL A 95 -11.63 -21.23 3.86
N LEU A 96 -10.62 -20.37 3.74
CA LEU A 96 -10.68 -19.20 2.88
C LEU A 96 -10.81 -19.58 1.40
N ALA A 97 -10.15 -20.64 0.95
CA ALA A 97 -10.27 -21.15 -0.41
C ALA A 97 -11.71 -21.60 -0.72
N LEU A 98 -12.35 -22.28 0.22
CA LEU A 98 -13.76 -22.68 0.11
C LEU A 98 -14.67 -21.43 0.07
N ILE A 99 -14.46 -20.49 1.00
CA ILE A 99 -15.26 -19.26 1.07
C ILE A 99 -15.17 -18.47 -0.23
N VAL A 100 -13.96 -18.21 -0.76
CA VAL A 100 -13.80 -17.44 -1.99
C VAL A 100 -14.35 -18.18 -3.22
N GLY A 101 -14.19 -19.51 -3.28
CA GLY A 101 -14.81 -20.33 -4.32
C GLY A 101 -16.34 -20.23 -4.29
N LEU A 102 -16.95 -20.28 -3.11
CA LEU A 102 -18.40 -20.12 -2.93
C LEU A 102 -18.86 -18.69 -3.27
N ILE A 103 -18.11 -17.66 -2.89
CA ILE A 103 -18.39 -16.26 -3.31
C ILE A 103 -18.43 -16.18 -4.83
N GLY A 104 -17.43 -16.74 -5.51
CA GLY A 104 -17.40 -16.77 -6.98
C GLY A 104 -18.58 -17.54 -7.58
N GLN A 105 -18.97 -18.68 -6.97
CA GLN A 105 -20.04 -19.52 -7.44
C GLN A 105 -21.43 -18.86 -7.34
N LEU A 106 -21.67 -18.12 -6.27
CA LEU A 106 -22.97 -17.55 -5.93
C LEU A 106 -23.13 -16.10 -6.40
N GLY A 107 -22.05 -15.31 -6.41
CA GLY A 107 -22.10 -13.87 -6.61
C GLY A 107 -21.60 -13.38 -7.98
N TYR A 108 -20.97 -14.24 -8.78
CA TYR A 108 -20.31 -13.80 -10.01
C TYR A 108 -20.71 -14.61 -11.26
N PRO A 109 -20.52 -14.04 -12.47
CA PRO A 109 -20.83 -14.71 -13.74
C PRO A 109 -20.13 -16.07 -13.88
N VAL A 110 -20.73 -16.95 -14.67
CA VAL A 110 -20.20 -18.32 -14.91
C VAL A 110 -18.76 -18.29 -15.43
N SER A 111 -18.40 -17.29 -16.25
CA SER A 111 -17.04 -17.08 -16.79
C SER A 111 -15.98 -16.90 -15.70
N MET A 112 -16.32 -16.31 -14.58
CA MET A 112 -15.38 -16.01 -13.48
C MET A 112 -15.26 -17.16 -12.46
N ARG A 113 -16.24 -18.05 -12.37
CA ARG A 113 -16.30 -19.10 -11.33
C ARG A 113 -15.02 -19.96 -11.23
N PRO A 114 -14.48 -20.49 -12.36
CA PRO A 114 -13.24 -21.27 -12.29
C PRO A 114 -12.07 -20.46 -11.74
N ALA A 115 -11.98 -19.18 -12.11
CA ALA A 115 -10.91 -18.30 -11.66
C ALA A 115 -10.98 -18.00 -10.16
N PHE A 116 -12.19 -17.88 -9.56
CA PHE A 116 -12.35 -17.76 -8.11
C PHE A 116 -11.88 -19.01 -7.35
N TRP A 117 -12.17 -20.23 -7.87
CA TRP A 117 -11.62 -21.47 -7.29
C TRP A 117 -10.10 -21.53 -7.38
N LEU A 118 -9.50 -21.01 -8.46
CA LEU A 118 -8.05 -20.92 -8.61
C LEU A 118 -7.43 -19.88 -7.66
N VAL A 119 -8.09 -18.75 -7.42
CA VAL A 119 -7.70 -17.81 -6.37
C VAL A 119 -7.71 -18.52 -5.02
N GLY A 120 -8.75 -19.27 -4.69
CA GLY A 120 -8.80 -20.10 -3.48
C GLY A 120 -7.65 -21.10 -3.43
N LEU A 121 -7.40 -21.84 -4.51
CA LEU A 121 -6.31 -22.81 -4.59
C LEU A 121 -4.94 -22.17 -4.36
N SER A 122 -4.72 -20.92 -4.79
CA SER A 122 -3.46 -20.19 -4.57
C SER A 122 -3.16 -19.87 -3.11
N LEU A 123 -4.19 -19.87 -2.23
CA LEU A 123 -4.03 -19.64 -0.79
C LEU A 123 -3.37 -20.83 -0.08
N VAL A 124 -3.57 -22.05 -0.57
CA VAL A 124 -3.01 -23.26 0.05
C VAL A 124 -1.47 -23.23 0.06
N PRO A 125 -0.76 -23.05 -1.07
CA PRO A 125 0.68 -22.87 -1.04
C PRO A 125 1.11 -21.63 -0.27
N SER A 126 0.28 -20.59 -0.19
CA SER A 126 0.58 -19.37 0.56
C SER A 126 0.70 -19.61 2.06
N ALA A 127 0.04 -20.63 2.61
CA ALA A 127 0.21 -21.04 4.00
C ALA A 127 1.69 -21.34 4.34
N PHE A 128 2.37 -22.06 3.45
CA PHE A 128 3.79 -22.39 3.63
C PHE A 128 4.68 -21.15 3.42
N VAL A 129 4.37 -20.31 2.45
CA VAL A 129 5.12 -19.07 2.21
C VAL A 129 5.09 -18.15 3.44
N CYS A 130 3.91 -17.92 4.03
CA CYS A 130 3.77 -17.06 5.22
C CYS A 130 4.62 -17.55 6.41
N VAL A 131 4.65 -18.87 6.65
CA VAL A 131 5.46 -19.45 7.73
C VAL A 131 6.94 -19.30 7.41
N ALA A 132 7.36 -19.58 6.15
CA ALA A 132 8.75 -19.41 5.74
C ALA A 132 9.23 -17.99 5.89
N GLU A 133 8.44 -17.00 5.46
CA GLU A 133 8.75 -15.58 5.62
C GLU A 133 8.90 -15.20 7.09
N THR A 134 8.00 -15.68 7.97
CA THR A 134 8.08 -15.45 9.42
C THR A 134 9.41 -15.96 10.00
N VAL A 135 9.82 -17.17 9.63
CA VAL A 135 11.11 -17.75 10.07
C VAL A 135 12.30 -16.97 9.51
N LEU A 136 12.25 -16.56 8.24
CA LEU A 136 13.34 -15.81 7.61
C LEU A 136 13.46 -14.39 8.15
N ILE A 137 12.34 -13.74 8.52
CA ILE A 137 12.35 -12.45 9.20
C ILE A 137 13.03 -12.60 10.57
N ALA A 138 12.65 -13.63 11.36
CA ALA A 138 13.28 -13.93 12.65
C ALA A 138 14.79 -14.20 12.52
N ARG A 139 15.26 -14.71 11.37
CA ARG A 139 16.67 -14.94 11.05
C ARG A 139 17.35 -13.74 10.34
N GLU A 140 16.69 -12.58 10.29
CA GLU A 140 17.20 -11.35 9.63
C GLU A 140 17.52 -11.49 8.13
N ARG A 141 16.91 -12.48 7.44
CA ARG A 141 17.12 -12.74 6.00
C ARG A 141 16.10 -12.01 5.11
N ILE A 142 15.81 -10.74 5.42
CA ILE A 142 14.79 -9.93 4.71
C ILE A 142 15.15 -9.72 3.23
N GLY A 143 16.44 -9.60 2.91
CA GLY A 143 16.90 -9.46 1.51
C GLY A 143 16.54 -10.66 0.64
N PHE A 144 16.57 -11.88 1.21
CA PHE A 144 16.19 -13.09 0.50
C PHE A 144 14.67 -13.15 0.23
N ILE A 145 13.85 -12.71 1.19
CA ILE A 145 12.39 -12.57 1.00
C ILE A 145 12.10 -11.56 -0.12
N ALA A 146 12.79 -10.40 -0.12
CA ALA A 146 12.61 -9.41 -1.18
C ALA A 146 12.98 -9.94 -2.57
N LEU A 147 14.02 -10.77 -2.67
CA LEU A 147 14.42 -11.42 -3.91
C LEU A 147 13.33 -12.39 -4.41
N ILE A 148 12.81 -13.28 -3.54
CA ILE A 148 11.77 -14.24 -3.93
C ILE A 148 10.50 -13.51 -4.36
N ASN A 149 10.08 -12.51 -3.61
CA ASN A 149 8.90 -11.70 -3.96
C ASN A 149 9.11 -10.96 -5.29
N GLY A 150 10.32 -10.47 -5.57
CA GLY A 150 10.68 -9.89 -6.86
C GLY A 150 10.63 -10.89 -8.01
N LEU A 151 11.15 -12.09 -7.81
CA LEU A 151 11.07 -13.20 -8.79
C LEU A 151 9.62 -13.61 -9.05
N GLU A 152 8.79 -13.69 -8.02
CA GLU A 152 7.36 -13.99 -8.18
C GLU A 152 6.64 -12.91 -8.98
N VAL A 153 6.94 -11.63 -8.75
CA VAL A 153 6.38 -10.52 -9.56
C VAL A 153 6.82 -10.64 -11.01
N ALA A 154 8.10 -10.93 -11.27
CA ALA A 154 8.61 -11.12 -12.62
C ALA A 154 7.97 -12.35 -13.30
N PHE A 155 7.81 -13.46 -12.58
CA PHE A 155 7.12 -14.65 -13.06
C PHE A 155 5.67 -14.36 -13.46
N ARG A 156 4.93 -13.68 -12.59
CA ARG A 156 3.53 -13.29 -12.87
C ARG A 156 3.46 -12.34 -14.07
N ALA A 157 4.39 -11.38 -14.15
CA ALA A 157 4.47 -10.45 -15.27
C ALA A 157 4.66 -11.18 -16.61
N LEU A 158 5.62 -12.10 -16.68
CA LEU A 158 5.86 -12.92 -17.87
C LEU A 158 4.67 -13.84 -18.18
N GLY A 159 4.12 -14.50 -17.16
CA GLY A 159 2.99 -15.40 -17.29
C GLY A 159 1.75 -14.70 -17.85
N TRP A 160 1.38 -13.55 -17.31
CA TRP A 160 0.22 -12.78 -17.82
C TRP A 160 0.47 -12.24 -19.22
N THR A 161 1.68 -11.78 -19.52
CA THR A 161 2.03 -11.36 -20.89
C THR A 161 1.89 -12.52 -21.87
N LEU A 162 2.38 -13.72 -21.54
CA LEU A 162 2.23 -14.92 -22.36
C LEU A 162 0.77 -15.34 -22.51
N VAL A 163 -0.02 -15.30 -21.44
CA VAL A 163 -1.46 -15.63 -21.51
C VAL A 163 -2.18 -14.71 -22.49
N ILE A 164 -1.89 -13.41 -22.47
CA ILE A 164 -2.53 -12.45 -23.38
C ILE A 164 -2.09 -12.66 -24.82
N THR A 165 -0.79 -12.79 -25.05
CA THR A 165 -0.27 -12.97 -26.42
C THR A 165 -0.71 -14.30 -27.05
N ALA A 166 -0.99 -15.31 -26.23
CA ALA A 166 -1.56 -16.59 -26.65
C ALA A 166 -3.11 -16.58 -26.77
N GLY A 167 -3.76 -15.44 -26.55
CA GLY A 167 -5.24 -15.34 -26.57
C GLY A 167 -5.93 -16.01 -25.38
N GLY A 168 -5.20 -16.25 -24.29
CA GLY A 168 -5.74 -16.87 -23.07
C GLY A 168 -6.66 -15.93 -22.30
N GLY A 169 -7.69 -16.51 -21.68
CA GLY A 169 -8.69 -15.78 -20.88
C GLY A 169 -8.33 -15.70 -19.39
N LEU A 170 -9.32 -15.22 -18.62
CA LEU A 170 -9.24 -15.00 -17.18
C LEU A 170 -8.78 -16.22 -16.37
N THR A 171 -9.28 -17.41 -16.72
CA THR A 171 -8.91 -18.67 -16.04
C THR A 171 -7.41 -18.98 -16.21
N ALA A 172 -6.85 -18.76 -17.41
CA ALA A 172 -5.42 -18.93 -17.64
C ALA A 172 -4.59 -17.92 -16.83
N ALA A 173 -5.05 -16.67 -16.74
CA ALA A 173 -4.42 -15.66 -15.90
C ALA A 173 -4.46 -16.02 -14.39
N ALA A 174 -5.54 -16.66 -13.92
CA ALA A 174 -5.65 -17.15 -12.54
C ALA A 174 -4.69 -18.34 -12.26
N TRP A 175 -4.43 -19.22 -13.26
CA TRP A 175 -3.41 -20.26 -13.12
C TRP A 175 -2.01 -19.69 -12.88
N VAL A 176 -1.68 -18.53 -13.44
CA VAL A 176 -0.40 -17.86 -13.20
C VAL A 176 -0.24 -17.50 -11.71
N LEU A 177 -1.33 -17.13 -11.01
CA LEU A 177 -1.28 -16.88 -9.56
C LEU A 177 -0.94 -18.16 -8.80
N VAL A 178 -1.59 -19.28 -9.12
CA VAL A 178 -1.32 -20.58 -8.48
C VAL A 178 0.12 -21.02 -8.74
N ALA A 179 0.56 -20.98 -10.00
CA ALA A 179 1.91 -21.39 -10.37
C ALA A 179 2.99 -20.52 -9.71
N GLY A 180 2.76 -19.20 -9.61
CA GLY A 180 3.67 -18.28 -8.91
C GLY A 180 3.82 -18.63 -7.42
N ARG A 181 2.72 -18.98 -6.75
CA ARG A 181 2.75 -19.37 -5.35
C ARG A 181 3.38 -20.75 -5.12
N VAL A 182 3.12 -21.71 -5.98
CA VAL A 182 3.79 -23.01 -5.94
C VAL A 182 5.29 -22.83 -6.18
N GLY A 183 5.68 -22.02 -7.16
CA GLY A 183 7.07 -21.66 -7.43
C GLY A 183 7.76 -21.04 -6.21
N ALA A 184 7.10 -20.11 -5.51
CA ALA A 184 7.62 -19.51 -4.29
C ALA A 184 7.86 -20.58 -3.20
N VAL A 185 6.92 -21.52 -2.99
CA VAL A 185 7.10 -22.64 -2.04
C VAL A 185 8.33 -23.46 -2.39
N VAL A 186 8.51 -23.82 -3.67
CA VAL A 186 9.68 -24.60 -4.13
C VAL A 186 10.98 -23.86 -3.84
N VAL A 187 11.04 -22.54 -4.12
CA VAL A 187 12.24 -21.74 -3.86
C VAL A 187 12.52 -21.63 -2.36
N TYR A 188 11.49 -21.39 -1.53
CA TYR A 188 11.67 -21.36 -0.07
C TYR A 188 12.11 -22.71 0.49
N ALA A 189 11.58 -23.82 -0.01
CA ALA A 189 11.98 -25.16 0.40
C ALA A 189 13.43 -25.48 -0.01
N ALA A 190 13.81 -25.18 -1.24
CA ALA A 190 15.16 -25.41 -1.75
C ALA A 190 16.22 -24.58 -0.99
N ALA A 191 15.87 -23.36 -0.60
CA ALA A 191 16.74 -22.49 0.20
C ALA A 191 16.85 -22.88 1.67
N GLY A 192 16.23 -23.98 2.09
CA GLY A 192 16.24 -24.46 3.48
C GLY A 192 15.46 -23.58 4.45
N GLY A 193 14.62 -22.70 3.94
CA GLY A 193 13.74 -21.81 4.72
C GLY A 193 12.63 -22.60 5.42
N ILE A 194 12.20 -23.67 4.78
CA ILE A 194 11.30 -24.67 5.32
C ILE A 194 12.00 -26.03 5.12
N ARG A 195 12.87 -26.45 6.03
CA ARG A 195 13.01 -27.89 6.19
C ARG A 195 11.66 -28.35 6.73
N PRO A 196 10.98 -29.29 6.04
CA PRO A 196 9.59 -29.57 6.35
C PRO A 196 9.48 -29.89 7.83
N ALA A 197 8.99 -28.93 8.55
CA ALA A 197 8.55 -29.08 9.92
C ALA A 197 7.27 -29.94 9.97
N VAL A 198 7.04 -30.75 8.96
CA VAL A 198 5.98 -31.76 8.90
C VAL A 198 6.42 -33.00 9.67
N ARG A 199 6.94 -32.82 10.89
CA ARG A 199 6.92 -33.84 11.92
C ARG A 199 5.61 -33.68 12.67
N ILE A 200 4.53 -34.17 12.08
CA ILE A 200 3.15 -34.15 12.64
C ILE A 200 3.13 -34.66 14.11
N GLY A 201 4.13 -35.44 14.53
CA GLY A 201 4.26 -35.95 15.90
C GLY A 201 4.71 -34.93 16.98
N ARG A 202 5.00 -33.68 16.62
CA ARG A 202 5.40 -32.60 17.55
C ARG A 202 4.37 -31.49 17.71
N MET A 203 3.11 -31.76 17.40
CA MET A 203 2.06 -30.80 17.68
C MET A 203 1.89 -30.58 19.17
N SER A 204 2.10 -29.35 19.62
CA SER A 204 1.85 -28.94 20.99
C SER A 204 0.51 -28.24 21.10
N ALA A 205 -0.46 -28.87 21.77
CA ALA A 205 -1.75 -28.23 22.06
C ALA A 205 -1.58 -26.95 22.91
N GLY A 206 -0.54 -26.89 23.75
CA GLY A 206 -0.19 -25.68 24.51
C GLY A 206 0.23 -24.53 23.60
N THR A 207 1.14 -24.80 22.67
CA THR A 207 1.58 -23.77 21.67
C THR A 207 0.44 -23.31 20.80
N LEU A 208 -0.42 -24.22 20.31
CA LEU A 208 -1.58 -23.86 19.51
C LEU A 208 -2.56 -22.96 20.30
N ARG A 209 -2.87 -23.33 21.56
CA ARG A 209 -3.75 -22.52 22.42
C ARG A 209 -3.16 -21.13 22.67
N TRP A 210 -1.85 -21.03 22.92
CA TRP A 210 -1.16 -19.77 23.08
C TRP A 210 -1.24 -18.92 21.81
N MET A 211 -0.99 -19.49 20.62
CA MET A 211 -1.13 -18.79 19.34
C MET A 211 -2.56 -18.29 19.12
N LEU A 212 -3.57 -19.15 19.35
CA LEU A 212 -4.97 -18.78 19.20
C LEU A 212 -5.41 -17.65 20.14
N ALA A 213 -4.83 -17.56 21.34
CA ALA A 213 -5.09 -16.46 22.28
C ALA A 213 -4.59 -15.09 21.75
N LEU A 214 -3.59 -15.07 20.88
CA LEU A 214 -3.07 -13.84 20.24
C LEU A 214 -3.91 -13.38 19.05
N VAL A 215 -4.66 -14.29 18.40
CA VAL A 215 -5.41 -14.01 17.17
C VAL A 215 -6.37 -12.81 17.30
N PRO A 216 -7.24 -12.69 18.32
CA PRO A 216 -8.23 -11.61 18.35
C PRO A 216 -7.60 -10.23 18.25
N THR A 217 -6.46 -10.01 18.89
CA THR A 217 -5.77 -8.71 18.89
C THR A 217 -5.10 -8.40 17.55
N PHE A 218 -4.35 -9.35 17.01
CA PHE A 218 -3.53 -9.09 15.81
C PHE A 218 -4.31 -9.26 14.52
N PHE A 219 -5.26 -10.20 14.47
CA PHE A 219 -6.11 -10.41 13.30
C PHE A 219 -7.02 -9.22 13.03
N GLY A 220 -7.61 -8.61 14.07
CA GLY A 220 -8.48 -7.44 13.92
C GLY A 220 -7.78 -6.29 13.20
N ILE A 221 -6.55 -5.95 13.61
CA ILE A 221 -5.75 -4.89 12.98
C ILE A 221 -5.44 -5.29 11.52
N HIS A 222 -5.04 -6.53 11.30
CA HIS A 222 -4.63 -7.03 10.00
C HIS A 222 -5.80 -7.08 9.00
N LEU A 223 -6.97 -7.52 9.45
CA LEU A 223 -8.20 -7.54 8.66
C LEU A 223 -8.62 -6.13 8.24
N VAL A 224 -8.63 -5.17 9.18
CA VAL A 224 -9.02 -3.77 8.88
C VAL A 224 -8.09 -3.17 7.83
N THR A 225 -6.78 -3.35 7.98
CA THR A 225 -5.80 -2.80 7.01
C THR A 225 -5.89 -3.48 5.64
N ALA A 226 -6.14 -4.80 5.59
CA ALA A 226 -6.32 -5.52 4.34
C ALA A 226 -7.59 -5.08 3.59
N LEU A 227 -8.69 -4.90 4.32
CA LEU A 227 -9.95 -4.41 3.74
C LEU A 227 -9.81 -2.97 3.23
N LEU A 228 -9.27 -2.06 4.04
CA LEU A 228 -9.04 -0.67 3.61
C LEU A 228 -8.19 -0.57 2.35
N GLY A 229 -7.33 -1.55 2.10
CA GLY A 229 -6.47 -1.56 0.92
C GLY A 229 -7.15 -1.91 -0.40
N ARG A 230 -8.29 -2.64 -0.40
CA ARG A 230 -8.87 -3.20 -1.64
C ARG A 230 -10.40 -3.39 -1.62
N ILE A 231 -11.09 -2.97 -0.56
CA ILE A 231 -12.54 -3.17 -0.44
C ILE A 231 -13.34 -2.39 -1.49
N ASP A 232 -12.77 -1.30 -2.01
CA ASP A 232 -13.31 -0.49 -3.10
C ASP A 232 -13.56 -1.32 -4.37
N PHE A 233 -12.60 -2.16 -4.77
CA PHE A 233 -12.75 -3.06 -5.92
C PHE A 233 -13.85 -4.10 -5.68
N VAL A 234 -13.90 -4.66 -4.48
CA VAL A 234 -14.94 -5.63 -4.09
C VAL A 234 -16.30 -4.95 -4.07
N ALA A 235 -16.42 -3.78 -3.43
CA ALA A 235 -17.67 -3.03 -3.39
C ALA A 235 -18.12 -2.62 -4.80
N LEU A 236 -17.20 -2.16 -5.64
CA LEU A 236 -17.51 -1.76 -7.01
C LEU A 236 -17.96 -2.95 -7.86
N SER A 237 -17.39 -4.15 -7.66
CA SER A 237 -17.81 -5.36 -8.38
C SER A 237 -19.17 -5.91 -7.94
N VAL A 238 -19.62 -5.60 -6.71
CA VAL A 238 -20.89 -6.07 -6.16
C VAL A 238 -22.01 -5.04 -6.32
N LEU A 239 -21.69 -3.74 -6.14
CA LEU A 239 -22.65 -2.63 -6.13
C LEU A 239 -22.71 -1.88 -7.47
N GLY A 240 -21.71 -2.02 -8.32
CA GLY A 240 -21.59 -1.44 -9.66
C GLY A 240 -21.54 -2.55 -10.73
N THR A 241 -20.72 -2.31 -11.76
CA THR A 241 -20.50 -3.24 -12.86
C THR A 241 -19.03 -3.64 -12.99
N LEU A 242 -18.73 -4.75 -13.67
CA LEU A 242 -17.35 -5.16 -13.94
C LEU A 242 -16.64 -4.18 -14.90
N ASP A 243 -17.37 -3.51 -15.76
CA ASP A 243 -16.84 -2.40 -16.57
C ASP A 243 -16.40 -1.23 -15.70
N ASP A 244 -17.18 -0.88 -14.67
CA ASP A 244 -16.81 0.14 -13.69
C ASP A 244 -15.51 -0.23 -12.97
N VAL A 245 -15.35 -1.50 -12.58
CA VAL A 245 -14.09 -1.98 -11.97
C VAL A 245 -12.92 -1.82 -12.93
N GLY A 246 -13.11 -2.17 -14.21
CA GLY A 246 -12.11 -1.98 -15.25
C GLY A 246 -11.72 -0.50 -15.41
N MET A 247 -12.72 0.39 -15.48
CA MET A 247 -12.52 1.84 -15.57
C MET A 247 -11.80 2.42 -14.36
N TYR A 248 -12.14 1.97 -13.15
CA TYR A 248 -11.50 2.38 -11.90
C TYR A 248 -10.06 1.93 -11.79
N SER A 249 -9.76 0.73 -12.28
CA SER A 249 -8.45 0.08 -12.11
C SER A 249 -7.29 0.82 -12.78
N ALA A 250 -7.52 1.47 -13.92
CA ALA A 250 -6.49 2.20 -14.67
C ALA A 250 -5.97 3.44 -13.89
N PRO A 251 -6.82 4.40 -13.49
CA PRO A 251 -6.36 5.51 -12.64
C PRO A 251 -5.89 5.07 -11.26
N TYR A 252 -6.49 4.02 -10.69
CA TYR A 252 -6.06 3.47 -9.40
C TYR A 252 -4.63 2.96 -9.45
N LYS A 253 -4.18 2.38 -10.56
CA LYS A 253 -2.79 1.92 -10.71
C LYS A 253 -1.77 3.07 -10.67
N LEU A 254 -2.13 4.23 -11.21
CA LEU A 254 -1.33 5.46 -11.09
C LEU A 254 -1.30 5.96 -9.64
N TYR A 255 -2.46 5.99 -8.99
CA TYR A 255 -2.58 6.33 -7.57
C TYR A 255 -1.76 5.38 -6.68
N GLU A 256 -1.84 4.07 -6.89
CA GLU A 256 -1.05 3.07 -6.16
C GLU A 256 0.45 3.33 -6.31
N SER A 257 0.90 3.73 -7.50
CA SER A 257 2.30 4.09 -7.74
C SER A 257 2.69 5.36 -6.99
N ALA A 258 1.81 6.36 -6.93
CA ALA A 258 2.03 7.58 -6.16
C ALA A 258 2.10 7.31 -4.63
N MET A 259 1.37 6.31 -4.14
CA MET A 259 1.39 5.88 -2.73
C MET A 259 2.74 5.29 -2.28
N MET A 260 3.67 5.00 -3.19
CA MET A 260 5.02 4.60 -2.81
C MET A 260 5.79 5.73 -2.10
N LEU A 261 5.55 6.99 -2.47
CA LEU A 261 6.23 8.14 -1.86
C LEU A 261 5.93 8.30 -0.36
N PRO A 262 4.66 8.32 0.09
CA PRO A 262 4.32 8.28 1.51
C PRO A 262 4.98 7.13 2.28
N ASN A 263 5.02 5.93 1.69
CA ASN A 263 5.61 4.77 2.33
C ASN A 263 7.13 4.93 2.58
N ILE A 264 7.86 5.55 1.63
CA ILE A 264 9.29 5.86 1.80
C ILE A 264 9.49 6.83 2.96
N VAL A 265 8.65 7.86 3.05
CA VAL A 265 8.67 8.85 4.13
C VAL A 265 8.55 8.17 5.49
N VAL A 266 7.63 7.22 5.66
CA VAL A 266 7.46 6.46 6.90
C VAL A 266 8.72 5.70 7.29
N VAL A 267 9.28 4.92 6.37
CA VAL A 267 10.46 4.08 6.64
C VAL A 267 11.67 4.92 7.08
N VAL A 268 11.86 6.09 6.46
CA VAL A 268 12.98 6.98 6.76
C VAL A 268 12.80 7.73 8.08
N LEU A 269 11.57 8.10 8.42
CA LEU A 269 11.29 9.01 9.52
C LEU A 269 10.87 8.31 10.83
N TYR A 270 10.46 7.05 10.76
CA TYR A 270 10.11 6.28 11.96
C TYR A 270 11.26 6.22 13.00
N PRO A 271 12.52 5.88 12.63
CA PRO A 271 13.60 5.80 13.62
C PRO A 271 13.93 7.11 14.32
N PRO A 272 14.06 8.27 13.63
CA PRO A 272 14.34 9.54 14.31
C PRO A 272 13.18 10.00 15.19
N LEU A 273 11.92 9.82 14.77
CA LEU A 273 10.76 10.16 15.56
C LEU A 273 10.66 9.31 16.84
N SER A 274 10.88 8.00 16.74
CA SER A 274 10.80 7.12 17.90
C SER A 274 11.93 7.37 18.93
N ARG A 275 13.11 7.81 18.47
CA ARG A 275 14.24 8.18 19.38
C ARG A 275 13.99 9.48 20.13
N LEU A 276 13.27 10.42 19.54
CA LEU A 276 12.98 11.71 20.17
C LEU A 276 11.81 11.65 21.16
N PHE A 277 11.02 10.60 21.10
CA PHE A 277 9.91 10.41 22.04
C PHE A 277 10.47 10.07 23.44
N GLY A 278 10.05 10.85 24.46
CA GLY A 278 10.57 10.74 25.83
C GLY A 278 11.87 11.53 26.09
N GLY A 279 12.40 12.25 25.08
CA GLY A 279 13.49 13.20 25.22
C GLY A 279 13.02 14.62 25.60
N GLU A 280 13.79 15.65 25.16
CA GLU A 280 13.42 17.05 25.42
C GLU A 280 12.01 17.39 24.92
N GLU A 281 11.16 17.86 25.82
CA GLU A 281 9.81 18.31 25.52
C GLU A 281 9.79 19.34 24.38
N GLY A 282 8.95 19.13 23.36
CA GLY A 282 8.81 20.01 22.19
C GLY A 282 9.64 19.65 20.96
N ARG A 283 10.76 18.93 21.06
CA ARG A 283 11.54 18.52 19.87
C ARG A 283 10.81 17.50 19.00
N PHE A 284 10.15 16.55 19.64
CA PHE A 284 9.33 15.56 18.95
C PHE A 284 8.20 16.23 18.17
N GLU A 285 7.45 17.12 18.83
CA GLU A 285 6.34 17.85 18.22
C GLU A 285 6.82 18.75 17.07
N ALA A 286 7.93 19.47 17.27
CA ALA A 286 8.51 20.33 16.23
C ALA A 286 8.91 19.53 14.98
N LEU A 287 9.54 18.36 15.15
CA LEU A 287 9.91 17.48 14.02
C LEU A 287 8.66 16.94 13.32
N ALA A 288 7.69 16.43 14.06
CA ALA A 288 6.48 15.88 13.46
C ALA A 288 5.68 16.96 12.69
N ARG A 289 5.62 18.19 13.18
CA ARG A 289 5.04 19.33 12.45
C ARG A 289 5.80 19.64 11.16
N GLN A 290 7.13 19.68 11.20
CA GLN A 290 7.96 19.90 10.00
C GLN A 290 7.73 18.80 8.97
N LEU A 291 7.58 17.54 9.40
CA LEU A 291 7.33 16.41 8.52
C LEU A 291 5.95 16.48 7.85
N CYS A 292 4.89 16.78 8.62
CA CYS A 292 3.55 17.00 8.05
C CYS A 292 3.58 18.11 7.00
N ARG A 293 4.28 19.19 7.28
CA ARG A 293 4.44 20.29 6.34
C ARG A 293 5.22 19.89 5.09
N ALA A 294 6.33 19.16 5.24
CA ALA A 294 7.11 18.64 4.13
C ALA A 294 6.28 17.71 3.23
N CYS A 295 5.43 16.86 3.82
CA CYS A 295 4.49 16.02 3.07
C CYS A 295 3.55 16.84 2.18
N LEU A 296 3.06 17.99 2.66
CA LEU A 296 2.20 18.86 1.87
C LEU A 296 2.98 19.71 0.85
N LEU A 297 4.15 20.23 1.22
CA LEU A 297 4.99 21.02 0.31
C LEU A 297 5.42 20.24 -0.93
N ILE A 298 5.64 18.94 -0.78
CA ILE A 298 6.02 18.04 -1.90
C ILE A 298 4.76 17.41 -2.51
N GLY A 299 3.86 16.92 -1.68
CA GLY A 299 2.71 16.16 -2.12
C GLY A 299 1.67 16.97 -2.88
N LEU A 300 1.34 18.20 -2.43
CA LEU A 300 0.30 18.99 -3.08
C LEU A 300 0.65 19.42 -4.52
N PRO A 301 1.85 19.96 -4.81
CA PRO A 301 2.18 20.28 -6.20
C PRO A 301 2.24 19.03 -7.08
N CYS A 302 2.69 17.88 -6.56
CA CYS A 302 2.61 16.61 -7.29
C CYS A 302 1.15 16.19 -7.56
N SER A 303 0.26 16.39 -6.59
CA SER A 303 -1.17 16.09 -6.72
C SER A 303 -1.83 16.99 -7.78
N VAL A 304 -1.58 18.29 -7.74
CA VAL A 304 -2.10 19.23 -8.74
C VAL A 304 -1.55 18.87 -10.13
N GLY A 305 -0.25 18.59 -10.25
CA GLY A 305 0.35 18.16 -11.51
C GLY A 305 -0.28 16.89 -12.05
N LEU A 306 -0.51 15.89 -11.19
CA LEU A 306 -1.15 14.63 -11.55
C LEU A 306 -2.63 14.85 -11.97
N ALA A 307 -3.35 15.73 -11.26
CA ALA A 307 -4.74 16.06 -11.58
C ALA A 307 -4.87 16.78 -12.94
N VAL A 308 -4.02 17.75 -13.22
CA VAL A 308 -4.00 18.47 -14.51
C VAL A 308 -3.61 17.55 -15.66
N MET A 309 -2.72 16.60 -15.41
CA MET A 309 -2.28 15.61 -16.38
C MET A 309 -3.15 14.35 -16.43
N ALA A 310 -4.24 14.28 -15.66
CA ALA A 310 -5.01 13.04 -15.49
C ALA A 310 -5.48 12.44 -16.82
N GLU A 311 -6.18 13.21 -17.65
CA GLU A 311 -6.65 12.73 -18.94
C GLU A 311 -5.52 12.38 -19.92
N PRO A 312 -4.51 13.26 -20.15
CA PRO A 312 -3.38 12.92 -21.03
C PRO A 312 -2.62 11.67 -20.59
N LEU A 313 -2.37 11.51 -19.29
CA LEU A 313 -1.67 10.34 -18.76
C LEU A 313 -2.48 9.06 -18.97
N ILE A 314 -3.78 9.11 -18.68
CA ILE A 314 -4.67 7.96 -18.89
C ILE A 314 -4.72 7.59 -20.36
N VAL A 315 -4.93 8.56 -21.25
CA VAL A 315 -4.99 8.30 -22.69
C VAL A 315 -3.64 7.80 -23.23
N ALA A 316 -2.54 8.41 -22.82
CA ALA A 316 -1.20 7.99 -23.25
C ALA A 316 -0.84 6.58 -22.77
N LEU A 317 -1.22 6.19 -21.55
CA LEU A 317 -0.88 4.90 -20.96
C LEU A 317 -1.86 3.80 -21.36
N TYR A 318 -3.17 4.07 -21.30
CA TYR A 318 -4.22 3.04 -21.43
C TYR A 318 -5.06 3.15 -22.70
N GLY A 319 -4.95 4.28 -23.43
CA GLY A 319 -5.70 4.55 -24.67
C GLY A 319 -6.98 5.35 -24.44
N GLN A 320 -7.55 5.85 -25.54
CA GLN A 320 -8.72 6.77 -25.54
C GLN A 320 -9.95 6.21 -24.83
N ARG A 321 -10.14 4.90 -24.84
CA ARG A 321 -11.27 4.22 -24.19
C ARG A 321 -11.32 4.40 -22.65
N PHE A 322 -10.22 4.80 -22.02
CA PHE A 322 -10.15 5.09 -20.59
C PHE A 322 -10.23 6.59 -20.28
N ALA A 323 -10.42 7.47 -21.29
CA ALA A 323 -10.44 8.93 -21.09
C ALA A 323 -11.48 9.37 -20.05
N SER A 324 -12.67 8.73 -20.04
CA SER A 324 -13.74 9.02 -19.07
C SER A 324 -13.39 8.65 -17.63
N ALA A 325 -12.30 7.90 -17.39
CA ALA A 325 -11.81 7.61 -16.04
C ALA A 325 -10.91 8.72 -15.46
N ALA A 326 -10.60 9.78 -16.21
CA ALA A 326 -9.77 10.90 -15.73
C ALA A 326 -10.27 11.54 -14.42
N PRO A 327 -11.58 11.75 -14.17
CA PRO A 327 -12.08 12.29 -12.90
C PRO A 327 -11.69 11.43 -11.68
N VAL A 328 -11.57 10.11 -11.83
CA VAL A 328 -11.11 9.21 -10.78
C VAL A 328 -9.67 9.57 -10.37
N LEU A 329 -8.77 9.77 -11.35
CA LEU A 329 -7.39 10.14 -11.05
C LEU A 329 -7.30 11.52 -10.40
N VAL A 330 -8.13 12.48 -10.84
CA VAL A 330 -8.21 13.80 -10.21
C VAL A 330 -8.54 13.70 -8.72
N LEU A 331 -9.54 12.88 -8.37
CA LEU A 331 -9.94 12.68 -6.96
C LEU A 331 -8.84 11.95 -6.17
N LEU A 332 -8.30 10.87 -6.72
CA LEU A 332 -7.29 10.05 -6.05
C LEU A 332 -5.93 10.76 -5.93
N ALA A 333 -5.61 11.72 -6.79
CA ALA A 333 -4.34 12.44 -6.77
C ALA A 333 -4.07 13.17 -5.44
N PHE A 334 -5.11 13.60 -4.73
CA PHE A 334 -4.98 14.31 -3.47
C PHE A 334 -4.92 13.41 -2.23
N VAL A 335 -5.12 12.11 -2.39
CA VAL A 335 -5.06 11.13 -1.28
C VAL A 335 -3.63 10.88 -0.78
N PRO A 336 -2.59 10.72 -1.61
CA PRO A 336 -1.23 10.44 -1.15
C PRO A 336 -0.66 11.44 -0.13
N PRO A 337 -0.75 12.77 -0.32
CA PRO A 337 -0.26 13.72 0.70
C PRO A 337 -1.04 13.64 2.02
N LEU A 338 -2.34 13.35 1.98
CA LEU A 338 -3.15 13.15 3.19
C LEU A 338 -2.69 11.90 3.95
N ILE A 339 -2.46 10.79 3.25
CA ILE A 339 -1.99 9.55 3.85
C ILE A 339 -0.55 9.69 4.37
N ALA A 340 0.31 10.49 3.71
CA ALA A 340 1.65 10.78 4.21
C ALA A 340 1.60 11.49 5.57
N MET A 341 0.72 12.49 5.72
CA MET A 341 0.47 13.15 7.02
C MET A 341 -0.11 12.18 8.05
N ASP A 342 -1.07 11.38 7.63
CA ASP A 342 -1.71 10.38 8.46
C ASP A 342 -0.69 9.40 9.07
N TYR A 343 0.30 8.99 8.29
CA TYR A 343 1.40 8.16 8.77
C TYR A 343 2.26 8.86 9.82
N VAL A 344 2.55 10.15 9.67
CA VAL A 344 3.28 10.91 10.72
C VAL A 344 2.51 10.90 12.03
N PHE A 345 1.20 11.09 11.98
CA PHE A 345 0.34 11.02 13.17
C PHE A 345 0.25 9.61 13.75
N ALA A 346 0.15 8.57 12.91
CA ALA A 346 0.16 7.18 13.36
C ALA A 346 1.44 6.82 14.10
N ILE A 347 2.61 7.19 13.53
CA ILE A 347 3.91 6.99 14.17
C ILE A 347 3.97 7.69 15.51
N SER A 348 3.42 8.91 15.61
CA SER A 348 3.37 9.68 16.85
C SER A 348 2.56 8.97 17.95
N LEU A 349 1.43 8.34 17.59
CA LEU A 349 0.61 7.54 18.52
C LEU A 349 1.33 6.24 18.94
N HIS A 350 2.03 5.60 17.99
CA HIS A 350 2.78 4.38 18.28
C HIS A 350 3.99 4.66 19.19
N ALA A 351 4.72 5.74 18.95
CA ALA A 351 5.82 6.17 19.80
C ALA A 351 5.36 6.49 21.24
N SER A 352 4.12 7.01 21.40
CA SER A 352 3.53 7.30 22.71
C SER A 352 2.80 6.14 23.38
N HIS A 353 2.98 4.89 22.89
CA HIS A 353 2.32 3.68 23.40
C HIS A 353 0.76 3.75 23.40
N LYS A 354 0.18 4.50 22.44
CA LYS A 354 -1.27 4.70 22.32
C LYS A 354 -1.90 3.94 21.14
N GLN A 355 -1.40 2.73 20.82
CA GLN A 355 -1.84 1.91 19.68
C GLN A 355 -3.34 1.58 19.73
N SER A 356 -3.94 1.44 20.91
CA SER A 356 -5.38 1.20 21.05
C SER A 356 -6.24 2.38 20.57
N ARG A 357 -5.70 3.61 20.63
CA ARG A 357 -6.36 4.80 20.08
C ARG A 357 -6.28 4.77 18.55
N ASP A 358 -5.14 4.37 18.01
CA ASP A 358 -4.93 4.23 16.57
C ASP A 358 -5.87 3.19 15.95
N LEU A 359 -6.07 2.04 16.61
CA LEU A 359 -7.03 1.02 16.16
C LEU A 359 -8.46 1.59 16.03
N ARG A 360 -8.89 2.46 16.94
CA ARG A 360 -10.23 3.08 16.84
C ARG A 360 -10.34 4.00 15.62
N VAL A 361 -9.27 4.71 15.27
CA VAL A 361 -9.24 5.51 14.03
C VAL A 361 -9.35 4.62 12.80
N TRP A 362 -8.61 3.50 12.76
CA TRP A 362 -8.70 2.52 11.67
C TRP A 362 -10.10 1.94 11.51
N LEU A 363 -10.76 1.57 12.61
CA LEU A 363 -12.14 1.05 12.59
C LEU A 363 -13.13 2.12 12.12
N GLY A 364 -12.97 3.37 12.59
CA GLY A 364 -13.77 4.49 12.11
C GLY A 364 -13.57 4.78 10.62
N ALA A 365 -12.33 4.70 10.13
CA ALA A 365 -12.03 4.85 8.72
C ALA A 365 -12.67 3.73 7.88
N LEU A 366 -12.60 2.47 8.33
CA LEU A 366 -13.26 1.35 7.64
C LEU A 366 -14.78 1.53 7.61
N ALA A 367 -15.38 1.91 8.74
CA ALA A 367 -16.82 2.19 8.79
C ALA A 367 -17.23 3.32 7.82
N THR A 368 -16.48 4.42 7.82
CA THR A 368 -16.68 5.54 6.88
C THR A 368 -16.56 5.05 5.45
N TYR A 369 -15.54 4.23 5.15
CA TYR A 369 -15.29 3.73 3.79
C TYR A 369 -16.45 2.86 3.31
N VAL A 370 -16.87 1.88 4.11
CA VAL A 370 -18.00 1.01 3.76
C VAL A 370 -19.28 1.82 3.54
N VAL A 371 -19.60 2.75 4.45
CA VAL A 371 -20.79 3.59 4.31
C VAL A 371 -20.73 4.44 3.03
N THR A 372 -19.62 5.09 2.77
CA THR A 372 -19.48 5.94 1.57
C THR A 372 -19.46 5.13 0.28
N LEU A 373 -18.87 3.92 0.26
CA LEU A 373 -18.96 3.01 -0.88
C LEU A 373 -20.39 2.60 -1.17
N VAL A 374 -21.15 2.19 -0.16
CA VAL A 374 -22.57 1.80 -0.31
C VAL A 374 -23.44 2.96 -0.79
N LEU A 375 -23.14 4.20 -0.38
CA LEU A 375 -23.90 5.38 -0.80
C LEU A 375 -23.51 5.89 -2.19
N PHE A 376 -22.22 5.88 -2.53
CA PHE A 376 -21.72 6.56 -3.74
C PHE A 376 -21.60 5.62 -4.94
N VAL A 377 -21.20 4.37 -4.74
CA VAL A 377 -21.01 3.44 -5.87
C VAL A 377 -22.31 3.22 -6.66
N PRO A 378 -23.48 2.98 -6.05
CA PRO A 378 -24.71 2.79 -6.83
C PRO A 378 -25.17 4.03 -7.63
N ARG A 379 -24.72 5.24 -7.21
CA ARG A 379 -25.13 6.50 -7.85
C ARG A 379 -24.13 7.00 -8.89
N PHE A 380 -22.83 6.79 -8.63
CA PHE A 380 -21.73 7.40 -9.41
C PHE A 380 -20.76 6.37 -9.98
N GLY A 381 -21.04 5.05 -9.86
CA GLY A 381 -20.19 3.99 -10.37
C GLY A 381 -18.74 4.10 -9.87
N TYR A 382 -17.80 3.98 -10.79
CA TYR A 382 -16.35 4.06 -10.51
C TYR A 382 -15.89 5.43 -9.96
N VAL A 383 -16.57 6.52 -10.30
CA VAL A 383 -16.28 7.84 -9.71
C VAL A 383 -16.71 7.86 -8.24
N GLY A 384 -17.82 7.20 -7.91
CA GLY A 384 -18.29 7.04 -6.54
C GLY A 384 -17.31 6.31 -5.63
N ALA A 385 -16.62 5.28 -6.16
CA ALA A 385 -15.55 4.59 -5.45
C ALA A 385 -14.36 5.54 -5.16
N ALA A 386 -13.96 6.38 -6.12
CA ALA A 386 -12.92 7.37 -5.92
C ALA A 386 -13.31 8.44 -4.89
N MET A 387 -14.56 8.91 -4.92
CA MET A 387 -15.09 9.84 -3.92
C MET A 387 -15.06 9.23 -2.52
N ALA A 388 -15.44 7.96 -2.38
CA ALA A 388 -15.40 7.24 -1.11
C ALA A 388 -13.96 7.11 -0.59
N THR A 389 -13.00 6.78 -1.45
CA THR A 389 -11.57 6.71 -1.10
C THR A 389 -11.05 8.07 -0.62
N ALA A 390 -11.32 9.14 -1.36
CA ALA A 390 -10.86 10.48 -1.03
C ALA A 390 -11.49 10.98 0.29
N LEU A 391 -12.80 10.81 0.47
CA LEU A 391 -13.49 11.21 1.70
C LEU A 391 -13.02 10.42 2.91
N THR A 392 -12.77 9.11 2.75
CA THR A 392 -12.21 8.27 3.82
C THR A 392 -10.80 8.74 4.19
N GLY A 393 -9.96 9.10 3.23
CA GLY A 393 -8.63 9.65 3.49
C GLY A 393 -8.69 10.95 4.30
N VAL A 394 -9.60 11.86 3.96
CA VAL A 394 -9.85 13.11 4.72
C VAL A 394 -10.36 12.81 6.13
N ALA A 395 -11.34 11.92 6.26
CA ALA A 395 -11.92 11.56 7.56
C ALA A 395 -10.86 10.90 8.46
N GLN A 396 -10.05 10.01 7.91
CA GLN A 396 -9.00 9.30 8.65
C GLN A 396 -7.92 10.25 9.17
N VAL A 397 -7.35 11.11 8.32
CA VAL A 397 -6.32 12.07 8.74
C VAL A 397 -6.86 13.07 9.76
N THR A 398 -8.11 13.51 9.59
CA THR A 398 -8.77 14.45 10.51
C THR A 398 -9.00 13.80 11.87
N ALA A 399 -9.56 12.58 11.90
CA ALA A 399 -9.80 11.83 13.13
C ALA A 399 -8.48 11.55 13.88
N ARG A 400 -7.43 11.14 13.16
CA ARG A 400 -6.13 10.86 13.78
C ARG A 400 -5.45 12.12 14.28
N TYR A 401 -5.52 13.23 13.53
CA TYR A 401 -5.06 14.53 14.01
C TYR A 401 -5.76 14.94 15.32
N TYR A 402 -7.08 14.77 15.39
CA TYR A 402 -7.82 15.09 16.61
C TYR A 402 -7.36 14.26 17.81
N VAL A 403 -7.13 12.95 17.61
CA VAL A 403 -6.60 12.07 18.65
C VAL A 403 -5.19 12.49 19.06
N VAL A 404 -4.29 12.76 18.12
CA VAL A 404 -2.91 13.22 18.40
C VAL A 404 -2.91 14.55 19.14
N ARG A 405 -3.73 15.50 18.71
CA ARG A 405 -3.87 16.80 19.38
C ARG A 405 -4.30 16.66 20.84
N ARG A 406 -5.25 15.78 21.11
CA ARG A 406 -5.77 15.55 22.47
C ARG A 406 -4.79 14.81 23.36
N GLU A 407 -4.06 13.86 22.82
CA GLU A 407 -3.23 12.90 23.57
C GLU A 407 -1.76 13.34 23.71
N ILE A 408 -1.24 14.15 22.79
CA ILE A 408 0.18 14.51 22.69
C ILE A 408 0.38 16.05 22.72
N GLY A 409 -0.71 16.84 22.50
CA GLY A 409 -0.63 18.29 22.58
C GLY A 409 -0.31 19.02 21.27
N PHE A 410 -0.46 18.40 20.12
CA PHE A 410 -0.22 19.01 18.80
C PHE A 410 -1.15 20.20 18.54
N ALA A 411 -0.71 21.40 18.87
CA ALA A 411 -1.48 22.63 18.63
C ALA A 411 -0.93 23.41 17.41
N GLY A 412 -1.77 24.26 16.81
CA GLY A 412 -1.32 25.21 15.78
C GLY A 412 -1.02 24.64 14.38
N MET A 413 -1.51 23.46 14.04
CA MET A 413 -1.30 22.84 12.70
C MET A 413 -1.92 23.66 11.57
N ALA A 414 -3.04 24.33 11.79
CA ALA A 414 -3.74 25.11 10.75
C ALA A 414 -2.83 26.18 10.12
N GLY A 415 -2.14 26.97 10.94
CA GLY A 415 -1.20 27.98 10.44
C GLY A 415 0.01 27.42 9.69
N LEU A 416 0.39 26.18 10.03
CA LEU A 416 1.52 25.49 9.36
C LEU A 416 1.10 24.92 7.99
N LEU A 417 -0.13 24.43 7.89
CA LEU A 417 -0.65 23.75 6.69
C LEU A 417 -1.28 24.74 5.70
N ALA A 418 -1.77 25.90 6.15
CA ALA A 418 -2.43 26.88 5.28
C ALA A 418 -1.54 27.38 4.11
N PRO A 419 -0.26 27.75 4.30
CA PRO A 419 0.56 28.23 3.20
C PRO A 419 0.72 27.23 2.04
N PRO A 420 1.08 25.96 2.25
CA PRO A 420 1.15 24.96 1.17
C PRO A 420 -0.18 24.75 0.46
N VAL A 421 -1.30 24.77 1.23
CA VAL A 421 -2.65 24.59 0.66
C VAL A 421 -3.03 25.77 -0.22
N VAL A 422 -2.84 27.01 0.25
CA VAL A 422 -3.11 28.23 -0.54
C VAL A 422 -2.28 28.24 -1.83
N ALA A 423 -0.98 27.94 -1.72
CA ALA A 423 -0.11 27.89 -2.89
C ALA A 423 -0.56 26.80 -3.88
N ALA A 424 -1.02 25.64 -3.41
CA ALA A 424 -1.52 24.58 -4.27
C ALA A 424 -2.85 24.93 -4.96
N VAL A 425 -3.75 25.64 -4.26
CA VAL A 425 -5.00 26.14 -4.87
C VAL A 425 -4.69 27.13 -5.97
N VAL A 426 -3.81 28.11 -5.72
CA VAL A 426 -3.41 29.09 -6.74
C VAL A 426 -2.71 28.41 -7.92
N MET A 427 -1.82 27.46 -7.64
CA MET A 427 -1.19 26.62 -8.67
C MET A 427 -2.23 25.91 -9.53
N GLY A 428 -3.26 25.33 -8.93
CA GLY A 428 -4.33 24.61 -9.64
C GLY A 428 -5.14 25.56 -10.55
N VAL A 429 -5.52 26.72 -10.04
CA VAL A 429 -6.23 27.74 -10.83
C VAL A 429 -5.41 28.20 -12.04
N VAL A 430 -4.12 28.50 -11.82
CA VAL A 430 -3.21 28.90 -12.90
C VAL A 430 -3.00 27.76 -13.90
N ALA A 431 -2.81 26.52 -13.42
CA ALA A 431 -2.64 25.35 -14.28
C ALA A 431 -3.84 25.15 -15.21
N ILE A 432 -5.07 25.27 -14.69
CA ILE A 432 -6.30 25.16 -15.48
C ILE A 432 -6.41 26.31 -16.49
N GLY A 433 -6.20 27.56 -16.05
CA GLY A 433 -6.29 28.73 -16.90
C GLY A 433 -5.28 28.76 -18.06
N VAL A 434 -4.05 28.30 -17.80
CA VAL A 434 -2.96 28.30 -18.76
C VAL A 434 -2.97 27.05 -19.65
N SER A 435 -3.55 25.95 -19.23
CA SER A 435 -3.63 24.69 -19.99
C SER A 435 -4.43 24.81 -21.30
N SER A 436 -5.29 25.82 -21.43
CA SER A 436 -6.03 26.15 -22.67
C SER A 436 -5.19 26.92 -23.69
N GLN A 437 -4.10 27.57 -23.27
CA GLN A 437 -3.29 28.49 -24.09
C GLN A 437 -1.89 27.96 -24.40
N LEU A 438 -1.33 27.10 -23.51
CA LEU A 438 0.02 26.56 -23.63
C LEU A 438 0.03 25.03 -23.71
N PRO A 439 1.06 24.45 -24.36
CA PRO A 439 1.30 23.02 -24.24
C PRO A 439 1.32 22.57 -22.76
N ARG A 440 0.65 21.47 -22.45
CA ARG A 440 0.45 21.00 -21.06
C ARG A 440 1.74 20.91 -20.24
N ALA A 441 2.87 20.56 -20.87
CA ALA A 441 4.18 20.55 -20.19
C ALA A 441 4.61 21.95 -19.72
N LEU A 442 4.42 22.98 -20.54
CA LEU A 442 4.70 24.38 -20.18
C LEU A 442 3.71 24.88 -19.13
N ALA A 443 2.44 24.50 -19.23
CA ALA A 443 1.44 24.81 -18.21
C ALA A 443 1.80 24.24 -16.83
N LEU A 444 2.39 23.04 -16.77
CA LEU A 444 2.90 22.48 -15.51
C LEU A 444 4.12 23.22 -14.97
N LEU A 445 5.06 23.62 -15.83
CA LEU A 445 6.22 24.39 -15.42
C LEU A 445 5.82 25.76 -14.86
N THR A 446 4.88 26.46 -15.54
CA THR A 446 4.35 27.75 -15.07
C THR A 446 3.58 27.60 -13.77
N ALA A 447 2.77 26.56 -13.64
CA ALA A 447 2.05 26.24 -12.40
C ALA A 447 2.99 25.92 -11.24
N GLY A 448 4.04 25.12 -11.48
CA GLY A 448 5.07 24.82 -10.49
C GLY A 448 5.84 26.08 -10.04
N ALA A 449 6.20 26.95 -11.00
CA ALA A 449 6.81 28.24 -10.69
C ALA A 449 5.87 29.14 -9.86
N THR A 450 4.56 29.13 -10.17
CA THR A 450 3.54 29.85 -9.41
C THR A 450 3.44 29.32 -7.98
N PHE A 451 3.45 28.02 -7.76
CA PHE A 451 3.46 27.43 -6.43
C PHE A 451 4.62 27.96 -5.57
N ILE A 452 5.82 27.97 -6.14
CA ILE A 452 7.03 28.49 -5.45
C ILE A 452 6.90 30.00 -5.21
N ALA A 453 6.47 30.77 -6.21
CA ALA A 453 6.31 32.23 -6.11
C ALA A 453 5.28 32.61 -5.01
N VAL A 454 4.15 31.92 -4.96
CA VAL A 454 3.13 32.14 -3.92
C VAL A 454 3.68 31.79 -2.55
N LEU A 455 4.37 30.66 -2.39
CA LEU A 455 4.98 30.29 -1.11
C LEU A 455 5.98 31.35 -0.63
N ILE A 456 6.78 31.93 -1.52
CA ILE A 456 7.72 33.03 -1.18
C ILE A 456 6.94 34.28 -0.80
N ALA A 457 5.92 34.67 -1.57
CA ALA A 457 5.14 35.88 -1.35
C ALA A 457 4.42 35.89 0.01
N ILE A 458 3.84 34.75 0.41
CA ILE A 458 3.18 34.60 1.73
C ILE A 458 4.15 34.27 2.87
N ARG A 459 5.47 34.38 2.62
CA ARG A 459 6.53 33.97 3.57
C ARG A 459 6.33 32.55 4.10
N GLY A 460 5.75 31.72 3.26
CA GLY A 460 5.44 30.32 3.54
C GLY A 460 6.67 29.40 3.55
N VAL A 461 7.88 29.85 3.32
CA VAL A 461 9.13 29.08 3.36
C VAL A 461 9.93 29.48 4.59
N THR A 462 10.28 28.52 5.44
CA THR A 462 11.12 28.77 6.61
C THR A 462 12.61 28.72 6.23
N ALA A 463 13.44 29.44 6.98
CA ALA A 463 14.92 29.41 6.79
C ALA A 463 15.51 28.01 6.97
N ALA A 464 14.86 27.14 7.73
CA ALA A 464 15.26 25.75 7.92
C ALA A 464 14.99 24.91 6.66
N GLU A 465 13.85 25.10 5.99
CA GLU A 465 13.50 24.43 4.73
C GLU A 465 14.42 24.86 3.59
N LEU A 466 14.77 26.15 3.51
CA LEU A 466 15.77 26.65 2.55
C LEU A 466 17.15 26.02 2.75
N ARG A 467 17.57 25.79 4.01
CA ARG A 467 18.82 25.08 4.31
C ARG A 467 18.78 23.62 3.91
N LEU A 468 17.66 22.93 4.15
CA LEU A 468 17.46 21.54 3.72
C LEU A 468 17.50 21.42 2.19
N LEU A 469 16.81 22.28 1.46
CA LEU A 469 16.84 22.31 0.00
C LEU A 469 18.25 22.61 -0.54
N ARG A 470 18.98 23.55 0.06
CA ARG A 470 20.40 23.79 -0.28
C ARG A 470 21.29 22.58 0.00
N GLY A 471 21.07 21.86 1.10
CA GLY A 471 21.84 20.65 1.45
C GLY A 471 21.60 19.47 0.52
N VAL A 472 20.42 19.39 -0.10
CA VAL A 472 20.07 18.37 -1.09
C VAL A 472 20.62 18.74 -2.48
N LEU A 473 20.58 20.03 -2.85
CA LEU A 473 21.03 20.53 -4.16
C LEU A 473 22.54 20.76 -4.25
N VAL A 474 23.19 21.01 -3.13
CA VAL A 474 24.65 21.20 -3.04
C VAL A 474 25.19 20.13 -2.09
N PRO A 475 25.70 19.00 -2.60
CA PRO A 475 26.36 18.02 -1.75
C PRO A 475 27.51 18.72 -1.03
N ALA A 476 27.53 18.60 0.31
CA ALA A 476 28.63 19.14 1.13
C ALA A 476 29.96 18.69 0.55
N PRO A 477 30.94 19.59 0.43
CA PRO A 477 32.29 19.22 0.00
C PRO A 477 32.77 18.09 0.89
N ARG A 478 33.21 16.98 0.28
CA ARG A 478 33.82 15.87 1.01
C ARG A 478 35.02 16.47 1.74
N LEU A 479 34.88 16.65 3.04
CA LEU A 479 36.07 16.88 3.89
C LEU A 479 36.94 15.65 3.67
N GLY A 480 38.05 15.87 3.03
CA GLY A 480 39.08 14.87 2.79
C GLY A 480 39.59 14.24 4.10
N PRO A 481 40.38 13.17 4.00
CA PRO A 481 40.75 12.27 5.08
C PRO A 481 41.44 12.97 6.25
#